data_ae4ee47764641bccc12e76bbee7936a5
#
_entry.id   ae4ee47764641bccc12e76bbee7936a5
#
_cell.length_a   1.000
_cell.length_b   1.000
_cell.length_c   1.000
_cell.angle_alpha   90.00
_cell.angle_beta   90.00
_cell.angle_gamma   90.00
#
_symmetry.space_group_name_H-M   'P 1'
#
loop_
_entity.id
_entity.type
_entity.pdbx_description
1 polymer ?
#
loop_
_entity_poly.entity_id
_entity_poly.type
_entity_poly.pdbx_seq_one_letter_code
_entity_poly.pdbx_strand_id
1 'polypeptide(L)'
;EDESNEDTKYLRNAIRHNIIPELEKIRPGFKTAAARSIELIAEAAETLCDVAEDDFNQASENDGKYLRIDDFLALPAGRRARVLRLWLDRVGFKPLPRTRLLEMIRQIKETTKQSVCLMFSDGLEIRKYGSRLMVTEHEKPESEAEIIVEWHGEPEIDLPQYNGKLVFTPAEEGFNEGYLKAQPLSIRRRSGGEKIKIH
;
A
#
# COMPACT_ATOMS: atom_id res chain seq x y z
N GLU A 1 -8.72 -19.60 -43.05
CA GLU A 1 -7.62 -18.63 -42.75
C GLU A 1 -8.26 -17.29 -42.56
N ASP A 2 -7.98 -16.66 -41.45
CA ASP A 2 -8.61 -15.40 -41.05
C ASP A 2 -7.85 -14.25 -41.74
N GLU A 3 -8.52 -13.54 -42.67
CA GLU A 3 -7.96 -12.43 -43.43
C GLU A 3 -7.38 -11.31 -42.53
N SER A 4 -7.80 -11.26 -41.26
CA SER A 4 -7.28 -10.31 -40.28
C SER A 4 -5.81 -10.56 -39.90
N ASN A 5 -5.27 -11.76 -40.13
CA ASN A 5 -3.87 -12.12 -39.83
C ASN A 5 -2.86 -11.52 -40.79
N GLU A 6 -3.27 -11.05 -41.97
CA GLU A 6 -2.42 -10.44 -42.98
C GLU A 6 -2.41 -8.91 -42.92
N ASP A 7 -3.36 -8.30 -42.20
CA ASP A 7 -3.46 -6.85 -42.13
C ASP A 7 -2.34 -6.23 -41.29
N THR A 8 -1.35 -5.64 -41.97
CA THR A 8 -0.19 -4.97 -41.36
C THR A 8 -0.52 -3.66 -40.64
N LYS A 9 -1.76 -3.22 -40.64
CA LYS A 9 -2.21 -2.09 -39.79
C LYS A 9 -2.08 -2.46 -38.31
N TYR A 10 -2.17 -3.75 -37.96
CA TYR A 10 -1.93 -4.20 -36.60
C TYR A 10 -0.45 -4.36 -36.35
N LEU A 11 0.07 -3.69 -35.31
CA LEU A 11 1.48 -3.71 -34.92
C LEU A 11 2.07 -5.12 -34.84
N ARG A 12 1.31 -6.08 -34.31
CA ARG A 12 1.70 -7.50 -34.22
C ARG A 12 2.00 -8.09 -35.60
N ASN A 13 1.12 -7.85 -36.58
CA ASN A 13 1.28 -8.38 -37.93
C ASN A 13 2.42 -7.66 -38.67
N ALA A 14 2.54 -6.33 -38.51
CA ALA A 14 3.66 -5.59 -39.04
C ALA A 14 5.02 -6.10 -38.55
N ILE A 15 5.16 -6.38 -37.25
CA ILE A 15 6.37 -6.98 -36.68
C ILE A 15 6.61 -8.37 -37.28
N ARG A 16 5.58 -9.22 -37.34
CA ARG A 16 5.70 -10.61 -37.81
C ARG A 16 6.07 -10.71 -39.27
N HIS A 17 5.48 -9.84 -40.12
CA HIS A 17 5.67 -9.91 -41.56
C HIS A 17 6.82 -9.06 -42.10
N ASN A 18 7.14 -7.94 -41.45
CA ASN A 18 8.13 -6.99 -41.96
C ASN A 18 9.42 -7.02 -41.13
N ILE A 19 9.37 -7.09 -39.80
CA ILE A 19 10.55 -6.92 -38.96
C ILE A 19 11.28 -8.25 -38.72
N ILE A 20 10.53 -9.28 -38.29
CA ILE A 20 11.14 -10.58 -37.96
C ILE A 20 11.89 -11.20 -39.15
N PRO A 21 11.34 -11.19 -40.40
CA PRO A 21 12.07 -11.72 -41.54
C PRO A 21 13.37 -10.97 -41.83
N GLU A 22 13.42 -9.66 -41.68
CA GLU A 22 14.64 -8.86 -41.87
C GLU A 22 15.69 -9.19 -40.80
N LEU A 23 15.27 -9.36 -39.54
CA LEU A 23 16.19 -9.79 -38.46
C LEU A 23 16.72 -11.20 -38.71
N GLU A 24 15.92 -12.11 -39.27
CA GLU A 24 16.38 -13.47 -39.64
C GLU A 24 17.37 -13.47 -40.80
N LYS A 25 17.23 -12.53 -41.76
CA LYS A 25 18.22 -12.34 -42.85
C LYS A 25 19.57 -11.81 -42.32
N ILE A 26 19.52 -10.87 -41.37
CA ILE A 26 20.72 -10.30 -40.75
C ILE A 26 21.44 -11.33 -39.86
N ARG A 27 20.66 -12.10 -39.12
CA ARG A 27 21.15 -13.13 -38.18
C ARG A 27 20.33 -14.40 -38.33
N PRO A 28 20.73 -15.37 -39.12
CA PRO A 28 20.07 -16.67 -39.19
C PRO A 28 19.94 -17.32 -37.80
N GLY A 29 18.78 -17.81 -37.47
CA GLY A 29 18.46 -18.36 -36.16
C GLY A 29 18.03 -17.33 -35.10
N PHE A 30 17.78 -16.08 -35.50
CA PHE A 30 17.31 -15.02 -34.59
C PHE A 30 16.04 -15.42 -33.84
N LYS A 31 15.03 -15.97 -34.53
CA LYS A 31 13.77 -16.40 -33.93
C LYS A 31 13.98 -17.43 -32.82
N THR A 32 14.81 -18.43 -33.09
CA THR A 32 15.10 -19.50 -32.13
C THR A 32 15.86 -18.94 -30.92
N ALA A 33 16.85 -18.06 -31.15
CA ALA A 33 17.62 -17.45 -30.08
C ALA A 33 16.74 -16.53 -29.22
N ALA A 34 15.86 -15.74 -29.85
CA ALA A 34 14.92 -14.87 -29.15
C ALA A 34 13.91 -15.68 -28.32
N ALA A 35 13.33 -16.74 -28.89
CA ALA A 35 12.40 -17.63 -28.18
C ALA A 35 13.06 -18.24 -26.94
N ARG A 36 14.26 -18.81 -27.07
CA ARG A 36 15.02 -19.35 -25.95
C ARG A 36 15.30 -18.30 -24.87
N SER A 37 15.64 -17.07 -25.27
CA SER A 37 15.87 -15.97 -24.30
C SER A 37 14.59 -15.60 -23.56
N ILE A 38 13.45 -15.59 -24.23
CA ILE A 38 12.13 -15.33 -23.62
C ILE A 38 11.79 -16.44 -22.63
N GLU A 39 11.99 -17.71 -22.99
CA GLU A 39 11.76 -18.86 -22.10
C GLU A 39 12.60 -18.77 -20.83
N LEU A 40 13.90 -18.52 -20.95
CA LEU A 40 14.80 -18.38 -19.81
C LEU A 40 14.41 -17.19 -18.90
N ILE A 41 13.95 -16.07 -19.49
CA ILE A 41 13.46 -14.92 -18.74
C ILE A 41 12.16 -15.28 -18.01
N ALA A 42 11.26 -16.05 -18.65
CA ALA A 42 10.02 -16.50 -18.04
C ALA A 42 10.28 -17.40 -16.84
N GLU A 43 11.14 -18.42 -16.99
CA GLU A 43 11.55 -19.31 -15.89
C GLU A 43 12.19 -18.53 -14.73
N ALA A 44 13.08 -17.60 -15.03
CA ALA A 44 13.69 -16.74 -14.02
C ALA A 44 12.63 -15.86 -13.32
N ALA A 45 11.63 -15.38 -14.06
CA ALA A 45 10.53 -14.58 -13.49
C ALA A 45 9.66 -15.40 -12.54
N GLU A 46 9.34 -16.66 -12.88
CA GLU A 46 8.60 -17.59 -12.00
C GLU A 46 9.36 -17.81 -10.69
N THR A 47 10.64 -18.21 -10.77
CA THR A 47 11.49 -18.41 -9.59
C THR A 47 11.52 -17.17 -8.69
N LEU A 48 11.59 -15.99 -9.29
CA LEU A 48 11.57 -14.74 -8.54
C LEU A 48 10.20 -14.40 -7.95
N CYS A 49 9.11 -14.90 -8.54
CA CYS A 49 7.78 -14.78 -7.95
C CYS A 49 7.67 -15.67 -6.70
N ASP A 50 8.12 -16.92 -6.77
CA ASP A 50 8.11 -17.84 -5.62
C ASP A 50 8.88 -17.26 -4.44
N VAL A 51 10.09 -16.75 -4.70
CA VAL A 51 10.90 -16.07 -3.66
C VAL A 51 10.17 -14.85 -3.09
N ALA A 52 9.45 -14.09 -3.91
CA ALA A 52 8.71 -12.92 -3.44
C ALA A 52 7.49 -13.32 -2.59
N GLU A 53 6.85 -14.46 -2.91
CA GLU A 53 5.77 -15.04 -2.10
C GLU A 53 6.26 -15.47 -0.72
N ASP A 54 7.39 -16.17 -0.65
CA ASP A 54 7.99 -16.59 0.62
C ASP A 54 8.35 -15.38 1.50
N ASP A 55 8.99 -14.38 0.91
CA ASP A 55 9.34 -13.14 1.60
C ASP A 55 8.11 -12.37 2.09
N PHE A 56 7.07 -12.34 1.24
CA PHE A 56 5.81 -11.70 1.59
C PHE A 56 5.15 -12.43 2.76
N ASN A 57 5.07 -13.75 2.72
CA ASN A 57 4.47 -14.55 3.79
C ASN A 57 5.21 -14.35 5.12
N GLN A 58 6.54 -14.20 5.09
CA GLN A 58 7.34 -13.89 6.28
C GLN A 58 7.10 -12.48 6.82
N ALA A 59 6.92 -11.50 5.95
CA ALA A 59 6.80 -10.09 6.33
C ALA A 59 5.36 -9.62 6.53
N SER A 60 4.36 -10.38 6.06
CA SER A 60 2.95 -10.00 6.18
C SER A 60 2.29 -10.54 7.46
N GLU A 61 1.17 -9.93 7.82
CA GLU A 61 0.30 -10.40 8.90
C GLU A 61 -1.18 -10.16 8.53
N ASN A 62 -2.08 -10.85 9.24
CA ASN A 62 -3.53 -10.76 9.06
C ASN A 62 -3.92 -10.99 7.59
N ASP A 63 -3.55 -12.17 7.04
CA ASP A 63 -3.83 -12.59 5.67
C ASP A 63 -3.33 -11.58 4.61
N GLY A 64 -2.18 -10.97 4.87
CA GLY A 64 -1.57 -10.01 3.95
C GLY A 64 -2.14 -8.60 4.00
N LYS A 65 -3.06 -8.31 4.92
CA LYS A 65 -3.62 -6.96 5.10
C LYS A 65 -2.57 -5.94 5.51
N TYR A 66 -1.60 -6.37 6.32
CA TYR A 66 -0.52 -5.54 6.80
C TYR A 66 0.84 -6.11 6.39
N LEU A 67 1.81 -5.22 6.20
CA LEU A 67 3.20 -5.58 6.00
C LEU A 67 4.01 -5.04 7.19
N ARG A 68 4.69 -5.94 7.93
CA ARG A 68 5.55 -5.57 9.05
C ARG A 68 6.82 -4.91 8.53
N ILE A 69 7.08 -3.68 8.98
CA ILE A 69 8.16 -2.83 8.45
C ILE A 69 9.53 -3.43 8.77
N ASP A 70 9.74 -3.94 9.97
CA ASP A 70 11.03 -4.46 10.39
C ASP A 70 11.43 -5.69 9.57
N ASP A 71 10.52 -6.66 9.40
CA ASP A 71 10.75 -7.84 8.57
C ASP A 71 10.93 -7.48 7.10
N PHE A 72 10.12 -6.56 6.59
CA PHE A 72 10.25 -6.03 5.23
C PHE A 72 11.61 -5.35 4.99
N LEU A 73 12.08 -4.53 5.94
CA LEU A 73 13.37 -3.86 5.84
C LEU A 73 14.56 -4.78 6.10
N ALA A 74 14.36 -5.92 6.76
CA ALA A 74 15.38 -6.97 6.91
C ALA A 74 15.67 -7.70 5.59
N LEU A 75 14.71 -7.73 4.65
CA LEU A 75 14.91 -8.34 3.33
C LEU A 75 16.08 -7.68 2.57
N PRO A 76 16.77 -8.44 1.70
CA PRO A 76 17.76 -7.87 0.77
C PRO A 76 17.16 -6.75 -0.10
N ALA A 77 17.90 -5.67 -0.32
CA ALA A 77 17.40 -4.48 -1.03
C ALA A 77 16.75 -4.78 -2.40
N GLY A 78 17.32 -5.74 -3.15
CA GLY A 78 16.78 -6.16 -4.45
C GLY A 78 15.43 -6.88 -4.36
N ARG A 79 15.10 -7.48 -3.22
CA ARG A 79 13.87 -8.25 -3.00
C ARG A 79 12.72 -7.37 -2.49
N ARG A 80 13.00 -6.28 -1.75
CA ARG A 80 11.99 -5.37 -1.19
C ARG A 80 11.00 -4.82 -2.21
N ALA A 81 11.49 -4.38 -3.36
CA ALA A 81 10.62 -3.81 -4.40
C ALA A 81 9.65 -4.84 -4.99
N ARG A 82 10.02 -6.13 -5.02
CA ARG A 82 9.13 -7.23 -5.47
C ARG A 82 8.05 -7.52 -4.43
N VAL A 83 8.45 -7.67 -3.16
CA VAL A 83 7.51 -7.88 -2.05
C VAL A 83 6.53 -6.72 -1.95
N LEU A 84 6.99 -5.48 -2.05
CA LEU A 84 6.13 -4.32 -2.01
C LEU A 84 5.14 -4.31 -3.19
N ARG A 85 5.59 -4.66 -4.40
CA ARG A 85 4.70 -4.77 -5.57
C ARG A 85 3.65 -5.86 -5.39
N LEU A 86 4.05 -7.05 -4.92
CA LEU A 86 3.16 -8.16 -4.65
C LEU A 86 2.10 -7.79 -3.61
N TRP A 87 2.52 -7.15 -2.51
CA TRP A 87 1.59 -6.68 -1.49
C TRP A 87 0.59 -5.67 -2.03
N LEU A 88 1.04 -4.66 -2.78
CA LEU A 88 0.18 -3.64 -3.38
C LEU A 88 -0.84 -4.23 -4.35
N ASP A 89 -0.43 -5.21 -5.14
CA ASP A 89 -1.34 -5.93 -6.06
C ASP A 89 -2.44 -6.67 -5.29
N ARG A 90 -2.09 -7.36 -4.21
CA ARG A 90 -3.03 -8.09 -3.35
C ARG A 90 -4.05 -7.20 -2.64
N VAL A 91 -3.63 -6.01 -2.24
CA VAL A 91 -4.54 -5.04 -1.62
C VAL A 91 -5.28 -4.17 -2.64
N GLY A 92 -5.19 -4.50 -3.93
CA GLY A 92 -5.93 -3.85 -5.01
C GLY A 92 -5.38 -2.49 -5.45
N PHE A 93 -4.13 -2.18 -5.10
CA PHE A 93 -3.50 -0.93 -5.52
C PHE A 93 -2.96 -1.05 -6.94
N LYS A 94 -3.15 -0.02 -7.77
CA LYS A 94 -2.65 -0.04 -9.15
C LYS A 94 -1.13 -0.24 -9.23
N PRO A 95 -0.64 -0.96 -10.27
CA PRO A 95 0.79 -1.18 -10.46
C PRO A 95 1.58 0.11 -10.50
N LEU A 96 2.64 0.18 -9.70
CA LEU A 96 3.52 1.34 -9.62
C LEU A 96 4.80 1.14 -10.42
N PRO A 97 5.32 2.21 -11.07
CA PRO A 97 6.65 2.20 -11.65
C PRO A 97 7.72 1.91 -10.60
N ARG A 98 8.82 1.27 -11.04
CA ARG A 98 9.95 0.93 -10.14
C ARG A 98 10.47 2.13 -9.35
N THR A 99 10.55 3.30 -9.97
CA THR A 99 11.01 4.54 -9.33
C THR A 99 10.14 4.93 -8.14
N ARG A 100 8.82 4.78 -8.26
CA ARG A 100 7.87 5.06 -7.16
C ARG A 100 8.00 4.06 -6.02
N LEU A 101 8.18 2.77 -6.34
CA LEU A 101 8.42 1.74 -5.32
C LEU A 101 9.71 2.01 -4.53
N LEU A 102 10.81 2.38 -5.20
CA LEU A 102 12.06 2.69 -4.55
C LEU A 102 11.97 3.94 -3.66
N GLU A 103 11.27 4.97 -4.13
CA GLU A 103 11.00 6.17 -3.34
C GLU A 103 10.16 5.86 -2.09
N MET A 104 9.13 5.03 -2.22
CA MET A 104 8.33 4.59 -1.08
C MET A 104 9.18 3.81 -0.06
N ILE A 105 10.04 2.89 -0.53
CA ILE A 105 10.95 2.14 0.35
C ILE A 105 11.89 3.09 1.10
N ARG A 106 12.39 4.14 0.44
CA ARG A 106 13.22 5.17 1.06
C ARG A 106 12.44 5.90 2.16
N GLN A 107 11.21 6.35 1.88
CA GLN A 107 10.35 7.03 2.85
C GLN A 107 10.01 6.14 4.05
N ILE A 108 9.71 4.86 3.82
CA ILE A 108 9.47 3.88 4.90
C ILE A 108 10.66 3.81 5.85
N LYS A 109 11.88 3.77 5.29
CA LYS A 109 13.13 3.67 6.05
C LYS A 109 13.45 4.94 6.84
N GLU A 110 13.25 6.11 6.23
CA GLU A 110 13.70 7.40 6.78
C GLU A 110 12.69 8.05 7.73
N THR A 111 11.40 7.73 7.61
CA THR A 111 10.38 8.38 8.43
C THR A 111 10.35 7.86 9.86
N THR A 112 10.50 8.77 10.81
CA THR A 112 10.37 8.49 12.25
C THR A 112 8.95 8.71 12.79
N LYS A 113 8.04 9.24 11.95
CA LYS A 113 6.66 9.51 12.34
C LYS A 113 5.90 8.21 12.61
N GLN A 114 5.11 8.18 13.68
CA GLN A 114 4.26 7.04 14.03
C GLN A 114 3.16 6.77 13.00
N SER A 115 2.62 7.82 12.39
CA SER A 115 1.60 7.71 11.34
C SER A 115 1.91 8.70 10.22
N VAL A 116 1.99 8.19 8.99
CA VAL A 116 2.22 9.00 7.79
C VAL A 116 1.60 8.36 6.56
N CYS A 117 0.93 9.15 5.73
CA CYS A 117 0.53 8.75 4.39
C CYS A 117 1.77 8.79 3.49
N LEU A 118 2.10 7.66 2.88
CA LEU A 118 3.24 7.51 1.96
C LEU A 118 2.81 7.77 0.52
N MET A 119 1.59 7.39 0.17
CA MET A 119 1.05 7.54 -1.16
C MET A 119 -0.47 7.53 -1.14
N PHE A 120 -1.06 8.27 -2.07
CA PHE A 120 -2.49 8.29 -2.34
C PHE A 120 -2.72 8.04 -3.84
N SER A 121 -3.65 7.15 -4.19
CA SER A 121 -4.11 6.91 -5.55
C SER A 121 -5.48 6.24 -5.56
N ASP A 122 -6.37 6.70 -6.44
CA ASP A 122 -7.68 6.08 -6.70
C ASP A 122 -8.55 5.85 -5.46
N GLY A 123 -8.51 6.78 -4.51
CA GLY A 123 -9.28 6.65 -3.27
C GLY A 123 -8.64 5.75 -2.21
N LEU A 124 -7.46 5.19 -2.47
CA LEU A 124 -6.70 4.38 -1.52
C LEU A 124 -5.47 5.15 -1.03
N GLU A 125 -5.16 4.98 0.25
CA GLU A 125 -3.95 5.49 0.89
C GLU A 125 -3.06 4.36 1.36
N ILE A 126 -1.77 4.44 1.05
CA ILE A 126 -0.75 3.62 1.68
C ILE A 126 -0.23 4.38 2.88
N ARG A 127 -0.42 3.81 4.07
CA ARG A 127 -0.02 4.42 5.34
C ARG A 127 1.03 3.58 6.07
N LYS A 128 2.00 4.26 6.64
CA LYS A 128 2.77 3.72 7.76
C LYS A 128 2.02 4.05 9.05
N TYR A 129 1.80 3.03 9.89
CA TYR A 129 1.26 3.19 11.22
C TYR A 129 2.04 2.31 12.21
N GLY A 130 2.79 2.95 13.10
CA GLY A 130 3.73 2.23 13.97
C GLY A 130 4.74 1.42 13.16
N SER A 131 4.79 0.12 13.41
CA SER A 131 5.66 -0.86 12.74
C SER A 131 5.02 -1.54 11.52
N ARG A 132 3.88 -1.03 11.02
CA ARG A 132 3.10 -1.65 9.94
C ARG A 132 2.89 -0.71 8.77
N LEU A 133 2.85 -1.30 7.57
CA LEU A 133 2.25 -0.67 6.39
C LEU A 133 0.84 -1.22 6.22
N MET A 134 -0.07 -0.35 5.83
CA MET A 134 -1.47 -0.67 5.57
C MET A 134 -2.01 0.13 4.39
N VAL A 135 -2.99 -0.44 3.72
CA VAL A 135 -3.82 0.30 2.76
C VAL A 135 -5.16 0.60 3.41
N THR A 136 -5.59 1.83 3.31
CA THR A 136 -6.89 2.30 3.80
C THR A 136 -7.61 3.04 2.69
N GLU A 137 -8.92 3.02 2.71
CA GLU A 137 -9.68 3.95 1.88
C GLU A 137 -9.37 5.38 2.32
N HIS A 138 -9.22 6.25 1.35
CA HIS A 138 -9.14 7.67 1.63
C HIS A 138 -10.53 8.16 2.00
N GLU A 139 -10.84 8.11 3.26
CA GLU A 139 -12.00 8.85 3.75
C GLU A 139 -11.73 10.33 3.52
N LYS A 140 -12.37 10.92 2.51
CA LYS A 140 -12.53 12.37 2.51
C LYS A 140 -13.12 12.70 3.89
N PRO A 141 -12.54 13.63 4.63
CA PRO A 141 -13.14 14.06 5.88
C PRO A 141 -14.55 14.55 5.54
N GLU A 142 -15.53 13.67 5.67
CA GLU A 142 -16.93 14.10 5.70
C GLU A 142 -17.04 14.90 6.97
N SER A 143 -17.09 16.20 6.78
CA SER A 143 -17.18 17.27 7.76
C SER A 143 -16.10 17.25 8.87
N GLU A 144 -15.44 18.36 9.04
CA GLU A 144 -14.77 18.76 10.27
C GLU A 144 -15.78 18.98 11.43
N ALA A 145 -16.90 18.26 11.40
CA ALA A 145 -17.95 18.43 12.37
C ALA A 145 -17.42 18.01 13.74
N GLU A 146 -17.20 18.99 14.54
CA GLU A 146 -17.01 18.85 15.97
C GLU A 146 -18.26 18.17 16.55
N ILE A 147 -18.09 17.03 17.21
CA ILE A 147 -19.17 16.36 17.90
C ILE A 147 -19.12 16.81 19.35
N ILE A 148 -20.24 17.33 19.81
CA ILE A 148 -20.40 17.71 21.22
C ILE A 148 -21.12 16.55 21.92
N VAL A 149 -20.49 16.02 22.95
CA VAL A 149 -20.99 14.87 23.74
C VAL A 149 -21.06 15.32 25.21
N GLU A 150 -22.18 15.12 25.83
CA GLU A 150 -22.34 15.28 27.27
C GLU A 150 -22.01 13.94 27.96
N TRP A 151 -21.08 13.95 28.89
CA TRP A 151 -20.71 12.78 29.67
C TRP A 151 -21.31 12.87 31.07
N HIS A 152 -22.08 11.86 31.45
CA HIS A 152 -22.79 11.80 32.75
C HIS A 152 -22.17 10.78 33.70
N GLY A 153 -21.07 10.13 33.33
CA GLY A 153 -20.37 9.11 34.12
C GLY A 153 -20.44 7.70 33.53
N GLU A 154 -20.88 7.59 32.30
CA GLU A 154 -20.92 6.31 31.57
C GLU A 154 -19.48 5.83 31.33
N PRO A 155 -19.20 4.50 31.47
CA PRO A 155 -17.87 3.96 31.20
C PRO A 155 -17.51 4.00 29.72
N GLU A 156 -18.50 4.05 28.84
CA GLU A 156 -18.33 4.07 27.38
C GLU A 156 -19.39 4.95 26.74
N ILE A 157 -19.02 5.64 25.65
CA ILE A 157 -19.93 6.39 24.78
C ILE A 157 -19.67 5.97 23.34
N ASP A 158 -20.69 5.50 22.65
CA ASP A 158 -20.60 5.16 21.24
C ASP A 158 -20.50 6.40 20.36
N LEU A 159 -19.57 6.37 19.42
CA LEU A 159 -19.33 7.41 18.42
C LEU A 159 -19.51 6.84 17.01
N PRO A 160 -20.75 6.62 16.55
CA PRO A 160 -21.04 6.01 15.25
C PRO A 160 -20.38 6.76 14.08
N GLN A 161 -20.28 8.09 14.18
CA GLN A 161 -19.67 8.97 13.17
C GLN A 161 -18.16 8.70 13.00
N TYR A 162 -17.51 8.12 14.02
CA TYR A 162 -16.11 7.72 14.00
C TYR A 162 -15.90 6.20 13.94
N ASN A 163 -16.98 5.44 13.76
CA ASN A 163 -16.99 3.98 13.78
C ASN A 163 -16.22 3.42 14.99
N GLY A 164 -16.47 4.00 16.17
CA GLY A 164 -15.73 3.69 17.39
C GLY A 164 -16.50 4.08 18.65
N LYS A 165 -15.83 3.95 19.80
CA LYS A 165 -16.37 4.36 21.10
C LYS A 165 -15.31 5.09 21.92
N LEU A 166 -15.75 5.97 22.79
CA LEU A 166 -14.97 6.59 23.83
C LEU A 166 -15.05 5.73 25.09
N VAL A 167 -13.91 5.36 25.66
CA VAL A 167 -13.84 4.55 26.88
C VAL A 167 -13.17 5.40 27.96
N PHE A 168 -13.83 5.52 29.11
CA PHE A 168 -13.31 6.23 30.26
C PHE A 168 -12.72 5.23 31.24
N THR A 169 -11.44 5.38 31.56
CA THR A 169 -10.74 4.52 32.52
C THR A 169 -10.26 5.37 33.68
N PRO A 170 -10.43 4.89 34.95
CA PRO A 170 -9.81 5.54 36.11
C PRO A 170 -8.29 5.61 35.93
N ALA A 171 -7.70 6.75 36.20
CA ALA A 171 -6.27 6.98 36.17
C ALA A 171 -5.82 7.72 37.44
N GLU A 172 -4.57 7.47 37.88
CA GLU A 172 -3.99 8.20 39.01
C GLU A 172 -3.73 9.66 38.67
N GLU A 173 -3.37 9.92 37.39
CA GLU A 173 -3.24 11.26 36.82
C GLU A 173 -4.22 11.39 35.63
N GLY A 174 -5.06 12.42 35.64
CA GLY A 174 -6.05 12.63 34.59
C GLY A 174 -6.99 13.78 34.91
N PHE A 175 -8.07 13.87 34.16
CA PHE A 175 -9.10 14.87 34.42
C PHE A 175 -9.98 14.46 35.61
N ASN A 176 -10.30 15.47 36.43
CA ASN A 176 -11.26 15.26 37.52
C ASN A 176 -12.64 14.95 36.95
N GLU A 177 -13.30 13.90 37.46
CA GLU A 177 -14.62 13.45 37.02
C GLU A 177 -15.67 14.59 37.09
N GLY A 178 -15.63 15.38 38.17
CA GLY A 178 -16.53 16.51 38.32
C GLY A 178 -16.34 17.59 37.25
N TYR A 179 -15.09 17.77 36.77
CA TYR A 179 -14.81 18.70 35.68
C TYR A 179 -15.33 18.21 34.35
N LEU A 180 -15.20 16.91 34.07
CA LEU A 180 -15.70 16.31 32.82
C LEU A 180 -17.24 16.29 32.75
N LYS A 181 -17.92 16.13 33.89
CA LYS A 181 -19.39 16.19 33.98
C LYS A 181 -19.96 17.61 33.91
N ALA A 182 -19.13 18.62 34.19
CA ALA A 182 -19.60 20.01 34.25
C ALA A 182 -19.63 20.71 32.89
N GLN A 183 -19.05 20.10 31.86
CA GLN A 183 -18.99 20.72 30.51
C GLN A 183 -19.06 19.67 29.41
N PRO A 184 -19.63 20.02 28.25
CA PRO A 184 -19.68 19.12 27.10
C PRO A 184 -18.27 18.83 26.57
N LEU A 185 -18.06 17.58 26.15
CA LEU A 185 -16.83 17.13 25.53
C LEU A 185 -16.89 17.42 24.03
N SER A 186 -15.94 18.19 23.53
CA SER A 186 -15.78 18.43 22.11
C SER A 186 -14.84 17.38 21.51
N ILE A 187 -15.34 16.60 20.55
CA ILE A 187 -14.60 15.56 19.89
C ILE A 187 -14.47 15.92 18.42
N ARG A 188 -13.24 15.96 17.91
CA ARG A 188 -12.94 16.19 16.50
C ARG A 188 -11.84 15.27 16.00
N ARG A 189 -11.83 14.98 14.72
CA ARG A 189 -10.70 14.28 14.10
C ARG A 189 -9.44 15.12 14.21
N ARG A 190 -8.33 14.48 14.50
CA ARG A 190 -7.01 15.11 14.54
C ARG A 190 -6.58 15.49 13.12
N SER A 191 -6.35 16.78 12.87
CA SER A 191 -5.87 17.27 11.57
C SER A 191 -4.36 17.14 11.36
N GLY A 192 -3.64 16.64 12.36
CA GLY A 192 -2.19 16.43 12.34
C GLY A 192 -1.40 17.57 12.97
N GLY A 193 -0.28 17.24 13.62
CA GLY A 193 0.60 18.24 14.26
C GLY A 193 0.09 18.81 15.57
N GLU A 194 -1.11 18.53 15.99
CA GLU A 194 -1.69 18.99 17.23
C GLU A 194 -1.00 18.36 18.45
N LYS A 195 -0.61 19.20 19.39
CA LYS A 195 -0.09 18.79 20.70
C LYS A 195 -1.18 19.06 21.73
N ILE A 196 -1.61 18.02 22.42
CA ILE A 196 -2.48 18.18 23.59
C ILE A 196 -1.57 18.67 24.73
N LYS A 197 -1.80 19.89 25.24
CA LYS A 197 -1.26 20.33 26.53
C LYS A 197 -2.20 19.84 27.61
N ILE A 198 -1.76 18.89 28.41
CA ILE A 198 -2.40 18.53 29.65
C ILE A 198 -1.90 19.55 30.68
N HIS A 199 -2.80 20.33 31.26
CA HIS A 199 -2.51 21.26 32.36
C HIS A 199 -2.99 20.64 33.65
#